data_6b284cbfb116d784b88911fc93d45c83
#
_entry.id   6b284cbfb116d784b88911fc93d45c83
#
_cell.length_a   1.000
_cell.length_b   1.000
_cell.length_c   1.000
_cell.angle_alpha   90.00
_cell.angle_beta   90.00
_cell.angle_gamma   90.00
#
_symmetry.space_group_name_H-M   'P 1'
#
loop_
_entity.id
_entity.type
_entity.pdbx_description
1 polymer ?
#
loop_
_entity_poly.entity_id
_entity_poly.type
_entity_poly.pdbx_seq_one_letter_code
_entity_poly.pdbx_strand_id
1 'polypeptide(L)'
;EERTQIERAQQDPRFFAPLYERYHDAIFRYVYRRVEEEEQAYDITSNVFVKALQALHKYEYRGLPFSAWLFRIAKSELYQSFRDQKAQRTVSIENVVLKQVIEDWTEDYSEQDKAKLLRALKGLKDQQLQLVEMRFFEXXXXXXXXXQRNWRNLWLD
;
A
#
# COMPACT_ATOMS: atom_id res chain seq x y z
N GLU A 1 -17.81 -1.67 -13.76
CA GLU A 1 -17.56 -0.26 -14.05
C GLU A 1 -16.08 0.11 -13.89
N GLU A 2 -15.47 -0.22 -12.78
CA GLU A 2 -14.03 0.01 -12.59
C GLU A 2 -13.21 -0.74 -13.65
N ARG A 3 -13.59 -1.97 -13.94
CA ARG A 3 -12.91 -2.76 -14.97
C ARG A 3 -12.94 -2.06 -16.33
N THR A 4 -14.08 -1.48 -16.68
CA THR A 4 -14.22 -0.72 -17.92
C THR A 4 -13.29 0.49 -17.93
N GLN A 5 -13.18 1.18 -16.78
CA GLN A 5 -12.26 2.32 -16.64
C GLN A 5 -10.82 1.89 -16.84
N ILE A 6 -10.43 0.74 -16.26
CA ILE A 6 -9.09 0.19 -16.41
C ILE A 6 -8.82 -0.13 -17.89
N GLU A 7 -9.76 -0.81 -18.54
CA GLU A 7 -9.60 -1.19 -19.96
C GLU A 7 -9.44 0.03 -20.85
N ARG A 8 -10.23 1.08 -20.59
CA ARG A 8 -10.10 2.34 -21.32
C ARG A 8 -8.73 2.98 -21.10
N ALA A 9 -8.28 2.99 -19.85
CA ALA A 9 -6.98 3.58 -19.53
C ALA A 9 -5.82 2.78 -20.11
N GLN A 10 -6.00 1.46 -20.27
CA GLN A 10 -4.99 0.62 -20.93
C GLN A 10 -4.84 0.97 -22.41
N GLN A 11 -5.95 1.37 -23.04
CA GLN A 11 -5.93 1.76 -24.45
C GLN A 11 -5.44 3.19 -24.64
N ASP A 12 -5.80 4.08 -23.71
CA ASP A 12 -5.46 5.51 -23.81
C ASP A 12 -5.19 6.04 -22.39
N PRO A 13 -3.92 6.36 -22.07
CA PRO A 13 -3.57 6.83 -20.72
C PRO A 13 -4.34 8.07 -20.25
N ARG A 14 -4.91 8.85 -21.16
CA ARG A 14 -5.72 10.01 -20.78
C ARG A 14 -6.93 9.63 -19.95
N PHE A 15 -7.39 8.37 -20.06
CA PHE A 15 -8.54 7.87 -19.28
C PHE A 15 -8.11 7.34 -17.91
N PHE A 16 -6.86 7.52 -17.51
CA PHE A 16 -6.39 7.11 -16.18
C PHE A 16 -6.86 8.05 -15.07
N ALA A 17 -7.21 9.27 -15.38
CA ALA A 17 -7.53 10.30 -14.39
C ALA A 17 -8.58 9.86 -13.35
N PRO A 18 -9.70 9.19 -13.72
CA PRO A 18 -10.65 8.73 -12.70
C PRO A 18 -10.05 7.73 -11.71
N LEU A 19 -9.16 6.85 -12.18
CA LEU A 19 -8.48 5.89 -11.30
C LEU A 19 -7.51 6.61 -10.38
N TYR A 20 -6.77 7.58 -10.89
CA TYR A 20 -5.87 8.41 -10.10
C TYR A 20 -6.65 9.13 -8.99
N GLU A 21 -7.74 9.80 -9.35
CA GLU A 21 -8.54 10.56 -8.38
C GLU A 21 -9.12 9.65 -7.30
N ARG A 22 -9.54 8.44 -7.67
CA ARG A 22 -10.13 7.49 -6.74
C ARG A 22 -9.12 6.99 -5.71
N TYR A 23 -7.88 6.73 -6.13
CA TYR A 23 -6.91 6.02 -5.29
C TYR A 23 -5.80 6.88 -4.73
N HIS A 24 -5.64 8.12 -5.20
CA HIS A 24 -4.52 8.97 -4.79
C HIS A 24 -4.46 9.16 -3.27
N ASP A 25 -5.59 9.50 -2.64
CA ASP A 25 -5.59 9.78 -1.20
C ASP A 25 -5.28 8.53 -0.39
N ALA A 26 -5.80 7.38 -0.79
CA ALA A 26 -5.52 6.13 -0.08
C ALA A 26 -4.04 5.76 -0.17
N ILE A 27 -3.44 5.88 -1.36
CA ILE A 27 -2.01 5.60 -1.54
C ILE A 27 -1.18 6.62 -0.76
N PHE A 28 -1.52 7.91 -0.83
CA PHE A 28 -0.79 8.95 -0.10
C PHE A 28 -0.81 8.69 1.40
N ARG A 29 -1.97 8.35 1.97
CA ARG A 29 -2.09 8.06 3.40
C ARG A 29 -1.26 6.85 3.79
N TYR A 30 -1.28 5.82 2.96
CA TYR A 30 -0.47 4.62 3.19
C TYR A 30 1.01 4.98 3.25
N VAL A 31 1.48 5.78 2.31
CA VAL A 31 2.89 6.20 2.25
C VAL A 31 3.21 7.15 3.40
N TYR A 32 2.36 8.13 3.65
CA TYR A 32 2.60 9.17 4.64
C TYR A 32 2.76 8.60 6.05
N ARG A 33 2.03 7.55 6.37
CA ARG A 33 2.16 6.90 7.69
C ARG A 33 3.50 6.21 7.87
N ARG A 34 4.24 5.97 6.81
CA ARG A 34 5.46 5.16 6.82
C ARG A 34 6.73 5.97 6.53
N VAL A 35 6.59 7.27 6.33
CA VAL A 35 7.73 8.16 6.11
C VAL A 35 7.70 9.30 7.13
N GLU A 36 8.83 10.00 7.27
CA GLU A 36 8.95 11.06 8.28
C GLU A 36 8.48 12.41 7.75
N GLU A 37 8.60 12.65 6.45
CA GLU A 37 8.35 13.95 5.85
C GLU A 37 7.25 13.88 4.81
N GLU A 38 6.38 14.90 4.84
CA GLU A 38 5.26 15.01 3.90
C GLU A 38 5.74 15.10 2.46
N GLU A 39 6.82 15.85 2.23
CA GLU A 39 7.41 16.00 0.89
C GLU A 39 7.84 14.64 0.34
N GLN A 40 8.45 13.81 1.19
CA GLN A 40 8.84 12.45 0.81
C GLN A 40 7.61 11.62 0.45
N ALA A 41 6.51 11.77 1.20
CA ALA A 41 5.27 11.05 0.91
C ALA A 41 4.72 11.45 -0.46
N TYR A 42 4.74 12.74 -0.79
CA TYR A 42 4.29 13.21 -2.11
C TYR A 42 5.16 12.64 -3.23
N ASP A 43 6.47 12.64 -3.05
CA ASP A 43 7.40 12.12 -4.07
C ASP A 43 7.16 10.63 -4.31
N ILE A 44 7.03 9.84 -3.25
CA ILE A 44 6.81 8.40 -3.36
C ILE A 44 5.45 8.15 -4.03
N THR A 45 4.41 8.86 -3.61
CA THR A 45 3.07 8.70 -4.17
C THR A 45 3.07 9.01 -5.67
N SER A 46 3.74 10.08 -6.08
CA SER A 46 3.89 10.43 -7.50
C SER A 46 4.57 9.30 -8.26
N ASN A 47 5.64 8.75 -7.71
CA ASN A 47 6.35 7.64 -8.35
C ASN A 47 5.47 6.39 -8.48
N VAL A 48 4.62 6.13 -7.48
CA VAL A 48 3.68 5.00 -7.52
C VAL A 48 2.77 5.13 -8.75
N PHE A 49 2.19 6.32 -8.95
CA PHE A 49 1.24 6.51 -10.05
C PHE A 49 1.93 6.58 -11.41
N VAL A 50 3.15 7.11 -11.47
CA VAL A 50 3.95 7.05 -12.71
C VAL A 50 4.21 5.60 -13.10
N LYS A 51 4.65 4.79 -12.15
CA LYS A 51 4.92 3.36 -12.41
C LYS A 51 3.65 2.59 -12.73
N ALA A 52 2.55 2.91 -12.04
CA ALA A 52 1.25 2.30 -12.34
C ALA A 52 0.85 2.59 -13.78
N LEU A 53 0.98 3.84 -14.20
CA LEU A 53 0.62 4.25 -15.56
C LEU A 53 1.49 3.54 -16.60
N GLN A 54 2.79 3.45 -16.32
CA GLN A 54 3.74 2.77 -17.22
C GLN A 54 3.46 1.27 -17.34
N ALA A 55 3.03 0.63 -16.26
CA ALA A 55 2.81 -0.81 -16.21
C ALA A 55 1.34 -1.21 -16.45
N LEU A 56 0.45 -0.24 -16.63
CA LEU A 56 -0.99 -0.51 -16.72
C LEU A 56 -1.32 -1.43 -17.89
N HIS A 57 -0.60 -1.30 -19.01
CA HIS A 57 -0.84 -2.13 -20.20
C HIS A 57 -0.60 -3.63 -19.92
N LYS A 58 0.16 -3.95 -18.87
CA LYS A 58 0.44 -5.34 -18.47
C LYS A 58 -0.48 -5.83 -17.36
N TYR A 59 -1.33 -4.94 -16.82
CA TYR A 59 -2.22 -5.32 -15.72
C TYR A 59 -3.25 -6.32 -16.21
N GLU A 60 -3.43 -7.39 -15.45
CA GLU A 60 -4.46 -8.41 -15.67
C GLU A 60 -5.21 -8.65 -14.37
N TYR A 61 -6.53 -8.69 -14.46
CA TYR A 61 -7.34 -9.05 -13.30
C TYR A 61 -7.10 -10.53 -12.96
N ARG A 62 -6.68 -10.77 -11.73
CA ARG A 62 -6.38 -12.13 -11.25
C ARG A 62 -7.11 -12.43 -9.93
N GLY A 63 -8.33 -11.93 -9.80
CA GLY A 63 -9.15 -12.18 -8.62
C GLY A 63 -8.88 -11.25 -7.45
N LEU A 64 -7.94 -10.32 -7.59
CA LEU A 64 -7.66 -9.30 -6.58
C LEU A 64 -8.12 -7.94 -7.09
N PRO A 65 -8.58 -7.05 -6.20
CA PRO A 65 -8.99 -5.71 -6.64
C PRO A 65 -7.80 -4.92 -7.22
N PHE A 66 -8.12 -3.96 -8.08
CA PHE A 66 -7.11 -3.08 -8.69
C PHE A 66 -6.25 -2.39 -7.63
N SER A 67 -6.87 -2.02 -6.52
CA SER A 67 -6.18 -1.39 -5.39
C SER A 67 -5.03 -2.25 -4.84
N ALA A 68 -5.20 -3.58 -4.82
CA ALA A 68 -4.13 -4.48 -4.35
C ALA A 68 -2.89 -4.35 -5.22
N TRP A 69 -3.07 -4.21 -6.52
CA TRP A 69 -1.99 -4.00 -7.46
C TRP A 69 -1.29 -2.65 -7.22
N LEU A 70 -2.08 -1.59 -6.98
CA LEU A 70 -1.52 -0.27 -6.67
C LEU A 70 -0.75 -0.28 -5.35
N PHE A 71 -1.27 -0.92 -4.31
CA PHE A 71 -0.58 -1.00 -3.02
C PHE A 71 0.70 -1.83 -3.10
N ARG A 72 0.74 -2.82 -3.97
CA ARG A 72 1.98 -3.56 -4.23
C ARG A 72 3.06 -2.62 -4.80
N ILE A 73 2.67 -1.77 -5.74
CA ILE A 73 3.59 -0.79 -6.32
C ILE A 73 4.03 0.19 -5.22
N ALA A 74 3.09 0.66 -4.40
CA ALA A 74 3.39 1.61 -3.30
C ALA A 74 4.38 1.00 -2.32
N LYS A 75 4.18 -0.26 -1.94
CA LYS A 75 5.10 -0.96 -1.03
C LYS A 75 6.50 -1.06 -1.64
N SER A 76 6.57 -1.40 -2.91
CA SER A 76 7.84 -1.50 -3.62
C SER A 76 8.57 -0.15 -3.64
N GLU A 77 7.85 0.93 -3.90
CA GLU A 77 8.43 2.29 -3.90
C GLU A 77 8.90 2.71 -2.52
N LEU A 78 8.14 2.36 -1.47
CA LEU A 78 8.55 2.61 -0.09
C LEU A 78 9.84 1.88 0.24
N TYR A 79 9.93 0.60 -0.09
CA TYR A 79 11.13 -0.18 0.18
C TYR A 79 12.32 0.36 -0.58
N GLN A 80 12.11 0.80 -1.83
CA GLN A 80 13.18 1.40 -2.61
C GLN A 80 13.67 2.70 -1.97
N SER A 81 12.75 3.54 -1.51
CA SER A 81 13.07 4.78 -0.82
C SER A 81 13.88 4.51 0.46
N PHE A 82 13.45 3.51 1.24
CA PHE A 82 14.14 3.14 2.47
C PHE A 82 15.54 2.58 2.18
N ARG A 83 15.69 1.78 1.13
CA ARG A 83 16.99 1.25 0.73
C ARG A 83 17.93 2.39 0.33
N ASP A 84 17.41 3.38 -0.38
CA ASP A 84 18.21 4.55 -0.78
C ASP A 84 18.66 5.34 0.45
N GLN A 85 17.79 5.48 1.47
CA GLN A 85 18.13 6.14 2.73
C GLN A 85 19.07 5.32 3.59
N LYS A 86 19.02 3.99 3.50
CA LYS A 86 19.87 3.09 4.30
C LYS A 86 21.35 3.30 4.00
N ALA A 87 21.68 3.77 2.81
CA ALA A 87 23.05 4.15 2.50
C ALA A 87 23.54 5.29 3.41
N GLN A 88 22.62 5.98 4.11
CA GLN A 88 22.90 7.13 4.95
C GLN A 88 22.59 6.92 6.44
N ARG A 89 21.90 5.82 6.82
CA ARG A 89 21.47 5.59 8.21
C ARG A 89 21.68 4.14 8.62
N THR A 90 21.88 3.93 9.93
CA THR A 90 22.18 2.61 10.51
C THR A 90 20.96 1.89 11.09
N VAL A 91 19.76 2.40 10.92
CA VAL A 91 18.52 1.82 11.50
C VAL A 91 17.91 0.80 10.53
N SER A 92 17.49 -0.33 11.07
CA SER A 92 16.83 -1.37 10.27
C SER A 92 15.47 -0.90 9.80
N ILE A 93 15.36 -0.72 8.51
CA ILE A 93 14.15 -0.21 7.83
C ILE A 93 12.98 -1.20 7.96
N GLU A 94 13.30 -2.49 7.90
CA GLU A 94 12.31 -3.56 8.01
C GLU A 94 11.54 -3.46 9.33
N ASN A 95 12.24 -3.14 10.42
CA ASN A 95 11.61 -3.02 11.73
C ASN A 95 10.64 -1.84 11.80
N VAL A 96 10.98 -0.72 11.19
CA VAL A 96 10.12 0.47 11.20
C VAL A 96 8.83 0.20 10.42
N VAL A 97 8.95 -0.35 9.22
CA VAL A 97 7.78 -0.64 8.37
C VAL A 97 6.88 -1.68 9.05
N LEU A 98 7.48 -2.76 9.55
CA LEU A 98 6.71 -3.81 10.23
C LEU A 98 5.99 -3.29 11.47
N LYS A 99 6.67 -2.45 12.25
CA LYS A 99 6.07 -1.90 13.45
C LYS A 99 4.84 -1.03 13.11
N GLN A 100 4.96 -0.19 12.10
CA GLN A 100 3.85 0.67 11.67
C GLN A 100 2.68 -0.14 11.10
N VAL A 101 2.99 -1.16 10.31
CA VAL A 101 1.96 -2.07 9.79
C VAL A 101 1.21 -2.73 10.94
N ILE A 102 1.94 -3.21 11.95
CA ILE A 102 1.33 -3.85 13.11
C ILE A 102 0.47 -2.85 13.89
N GLU A 103 0.96 -1.62 14.08
CA GLU A 103 0.18 -0.59 14.76
C GLU A 103 -1.11 -0.26 14.02
N ASP A 104 -1.05 -0.17 12.68
CA ASP A 104 -2.24 0.08 11.86
C ASP A 104 -3.26 -1.06 11.97
N TRP A 105 -2.75 -2.30 12.09
CA TRP A 105 -3.60 -3.50 12.05
C TRP A 105 -4.19 -3.87 13.40
N THR A 106 -3.53 -3.49 14.49
CA THR A 106 -3.82 -4.08 15.80
C THR A 106 -4.13 -3.02 16.85
N GLU A 107 -4.94 -2.03 16.49
CA GLU A 107 -5.33 -0.96 17.42
C GLU A 107 -5.96 -1.51 18.69
N ASP A 108 -6.71 -2.61 18.56
CA ASP A 108 -7.46 -3.20 19.67
C ASP A 108 -6.70 -4.31 20.40
N TYR A 109 -5.46 -4.58 20.03
CA TYR A 109 -4.71 -5.69 20.62
C TYR A 109 -3.72 -5.19 21.67
N SER A 110 -3.41 -6.07 22.63
CA SER A 110 -2.47 -5.74 23.69
C SER A 110 -1.04 -5.56 23.13
N GLU A 111 -0.22 -4.82 23.86
CA GLU A 111 1.19 -4.63 23.47
C GLU A 111 1.96 -5.95 23.42
N GLN A 112 1.59 -6.92 24.28
CA GLN A 112 2.20 -8.24 24.25
C GLN A 112 1.87 -9.00 22.97
N ASP A 113 0.61 -8.90 22.52
CA ASP A 113 0.20 -9.57 21.28
C ASP A 113 0.83 -8.91 20.06
N LYS A 114 0.95 -7.59 20.08
CA LYS A 114 1.67 -6.84 19.04
C LYS A 114 3.13 -7.29 18.95
N ALA A 115 3.78 -7.47 20.10
CA ALA A 115 5.17 -7.92 20.16
C ALA A 115 5.32 -9.34 19.61
N LYS A 116 4.38 -10.23 19.92
CA LYS A 116 4.38 -11.60 19.39
C LYS A 116 4.22 -11.59 17.86
N LEU A 117 3.29 -10.78 17.38
CA LEU A 117 3.06 -10.64 15.93
C LEU A 117 4.29 -10.09 15.23
N LEU A 118 4.92 -9.07 15.81
CA LEU A 118 6.13 -8.48 15.27
C LEU A 118 7.24 -9.52 15.14
N ARG A 119 7.43 -10.34 16.19
CA ARG A 119 8.46 -11.40 16.17
C ARG A 119 8.15 -12.45 15.09
N ALA A 120 6.88 -12.81 14.94
CA ALA A 120 6.46 -13.76 13.90
C ALA A 120 6.74 -13.20 12.50
N LEU A 121 6.40 -11.92 12.28
CA LEU A 121 6.59 -11.28 10.97
C LEU A 121 8.06 -11.07 10.62
N LYS A 122 8.91 -10.84 11.61
CA LYS A 122 10.36 -10.68 11.39
C LYS A 122 11.00 -11.94 10.82
N GLY A 123 10.41 -13.11 11.06
CA GLY A 123 10.91 -14.38 10.53
C GLY A 123 10.50 -14.63 9.07
N LEU A 124 9.68 -13.78 8.49
CA LEU A 124 9.19 -13.96 7.13
C LEU A 124 10.12 -13.30 6.10
N LYS A 125 10.23 -13.92 4.95
CA LYS A 125 10.93 -13.32 3.81
C LYS A 125 10.07 -12.21 3.21
N ASP A 126 10.70 -11.32 2.45
CA ASP A 126 10.04 -10.14 1.87
C ASP A 126 8.79 -10.52 1.09
N GLN A 127 8.84 -11.59 0.29
CA GLN A 127 7.68 -12.02 -0.50
C GLN A 127 6.53 -12.48 0.39
N GLN A 128 6.84 -13.17 1.48
CA GLN A 128 5.84 -13.62 2.45
C GLN A 128 5.22 -12.43 3.18
N LEU A 129 6.05 -11.45 3.57
CA LEU A 129 5.57 -10.21 4.18
C LEU A 129 4.63 -9.45 3.24
N GLN A 130 4.96 -9.41 1.96
CA GLN A 130 4.12 -8.78 0.95
C GLN A 130 2.74 -9.41 0.90
N LEU A 131 2.68 -10.73 0.92
CA LEU A 131 1.42 -11.47 0.91
C LEU A 131 0.59 -11.17 2.16
N VAL A 132 1.24 -11.14 3.33
CA VAL A 132 0.56 -10.83 4.60
C VAL A 132 -0.01 -9.41 4.55
N GLU A 133 0.76 -8.44 4.12
CA GLU A 133 0.30 -7.05 4.02
C GLU A 133 -0.88 -6.92 3.06
N MET A 134 -0.79 -7.55 1.90
CA MET A 134 -1.88 -7.49 0.90
C MET A 134 -3.15 -8.12 1.45
N ARG A 135 -3.03 -9.28 2.07
CA ARG A 135 -4.17 -9.96 2.70
C ARG A 135 -4.78 -9.11 3.80
N PHE A 136 -3.94 -8.45 4.57
CA PHE A 136 -4.41 -7.63 5.69
C PHE A 136 -5.15 -6.39 5.19
N PHE A 137 -4.68 -5.77 4.14
CA PHE A 137 -5.40 -4.64 3.54
C PHE A 137 -6.76 -5.08 3.02
N GLU A 138 -6.82 -6.23 2.42
CA GLU A 138 -8.08 -6.82 2.01
C GLU A 138 -8.97 -7.16 3.20
N UNK A 139 -8.43 -7.71 4.08
CA UNK A 139 -9.15 -8.14 5.24
C UNK A 139 -9.62 -7.00 6.08
N UNK A 140 -8.86 -6.14 6.06
CA UNK A 140 -9.21 -4.96 6.74
C UNK A 140 -10.39 -4.29 6.10
N UNK A 141 -10.39 -4.47 5.14
CA UNK A 141 -11.47 -4.02 4.38
C UNK A 141 -12.72 -4.81 4.64
N UNK A 142 -12.46 -5.86 4.93
CA UNK A 142 -13.52 -6.75 5.20
C UNK A 142 -13.87 -6.80 6.68
N UNK A 143 -12.95 -6.65 7.28
CA UNK A 143 -13.09 -6.82 8.69
C UNK A 143 -13.28 -5.53 9.44
N UNK A 144 -12.81 -4.80 8.89
CA UNK A 144 -12.88 -3.58 9.59
C UNK A 144 -14.19 -2.96 9.35
N UNK A 145 -14.81 -3.36 9.77
CA UNK A 145 -16.09 -2.88 9.66
C UNK A 145 -16.19 -1.45 9.99
N UNK A 146 -15.54 -1.25 10.75
CA UNK A 146 -15.44 0.06 11.13
C UNK A 146 -14.59 0.89 10.24
N UNK A 147 -13.74 0.39 10.14
CA UNK A 147 -12.87 0.88 9.24
C UNK A 147 -13.39 0.74 7.87
N GLN A 148 -14.27 -0.10 7.79
CA GLN A 148 -14.92 -0.31 6.48
C GLN A 148 -15.56 0.97 5.97
N ARG A 149 -16.15 1.72 6.84
CA ARG A 149 -16.78 2.96 6.40
C ARG A 149 -15.76 3.93 5.79
N ASN A 150 -14.62 4.06 6.44
CA ASN A 150 -13.57 4.94 5.94
C ASN A 150 -12.90 4.37 4.69
N TRP A 151 -12.61 3.06 4.72
CA TRP A 151 -11.95 2.42 3.58
C TRP A 151 -12.88 2.31 2.37
N ARG A 152 -14.15 2.00 2.60
CA ARG A 152 -15.13 1.95 1.51
C ARG A 152 -15.27 3.32 0.85
N ASN A 153 -15.35 4.36 1.65
CA ASN A 153 -15.46 5.72 1.11
C ASN A 153 -14.18 6.13 0.37
N LEU A 154 -13.04 5.61 0.83
CA LEU A 154 -11.76 5.87 0.18
C LEU A 154 -11.57 5.06 -1.11
N TRP A 155 -12.24 3.90 -1.22
CA TRP A 155 -12.01 2.98 -2.34
C TRP A 155 -13.13 2.97 -3.37
N LEU A 156 -14.35 3.39 -2.99
CA LEU A 156 -15.52 3.28 -3.85
C LEU A 156 -16.11 4.64 -4.27
N ASP A 157 -15.70 5.71 -3.62
CA ASP A 157 -16.05 7.07 -4.01
C ASP A 157 -14.92 7.67 -4.85
#